data_919bf323a8532e829e89312b39c82cf0
#
_entry.id   919bf323a8532e829e89312b39c82cf0
#
_cell.length_a   1.000
_cell.length_b   1.000
_cell.length_c   1.000
_cell.angle_alpha   90.00
_cell.angle_beta   90.00
_cell.angle_gamma   90.00
#
_symmetry.space_group_name_H-M   'P 1'
#
loop_
_entity.id
_entity.type
_entity.pdbx_description
1 polymer ?
#
loop_
_entity_poly.entity_id
_entity_poly.type
_entity_poly.pdbx_seq_one_letter_code
_entity_poly.pdbx_strand_id
1 'polypeptide(L)'
;MLDADIKAQLAQYLQLLENDIVLTVSAGDDNVSRDMLALVDELTAMSPKIKVEKAKLERTPSFSVNRVGENTGVTFAGVPLGHEFTSLVLALLQVSGRPPKVSEDVVRRIQQIRGKHHFETYVSLTCHNCPDVVQALNIMSVLNPDISHTMIDGAAFKDEVEQKGIMAVPTVFLNGEMFASGRMSIEDILAKLGSEADAASFADKEPFDVLVVGGGPAGATAAIYAARKGIRTGIVADRFGGQILDTLGIENFISVKYTEGPKLAASIEEHVKQYDVDIMIQRAKRLAKKELIEVELENGAVLKSKTVIISTGARWRNLGVPGEEEFKNKGVAYCPHCDGPLFEGKHVAVIGGGNSGVEAAIDLAGIASHVTLLEFAPELKADAVLQDRLYSLPNVTVIKNAQTKEITGTDKVNGLTYIDRATGEEHHIELQGVFVQIGLVPNTEWLEGTVERNRFGEIIVDKRGATNVEGVFAAGDCTDSAYKQIIISMGSGATAALSAFDYLIRH
;
A
#
# COMPACT_ATOMS: atom_id res chain seq x y z
N MET A 1 23.10 0.47 21.43
CA MET A 1 21.76 0.67 20.85
C MET A 1 21.50 -0.33 19.72
N LEU A 2 22.34 -0.40 18.71
CA LEU A 2 22.29 -1.43 17.66
C LEU A 2 22.97 -2.71 18.16
N ASP A 3 22.40 -3.89 17.81
CA ASP A 3 23.07 -5.16 18.07
C ASP A 3 24.31 -5.38 17.18
N ALA A 4 25.10 -6.42 17.48
CA ALA A 4 26.37 -6.64 16.80
C ALA A 4 26.22 -6.95 15.30
N ASP A 5 25.15 -7.67 14.93
CA ASP A 5 24.91 -8.08 13.55
C ASP A 5 24.46 -6.89 12.70
N ILE A 6 23.56 -6.06 13.24
CA ILE A 6 23.12 -4.81 12.61
C ILE A 6 24.31 -3.85 12.45
N LYS A 7 25.16 -3.73 13.46
CA LYS A 7 26.39 -2.88 13.38
C LYS A 7 27.34 -3.36 12.29
N ALA A 8 27.57 -4.66 12.19
CA ALA A 8 28.45 -5.21 11.16
C ALA A 8 27.88 -4.97 9.74
N GLN A 9 26.58 -5.13 9.57
CA GLN A 9 25.91 -4.86 8.29
C GLN A 9 25.91 -3.36 7.95
N LEU A 10 25.61 -2.51 8.92
CA LEU A 10 25.65 -1.05 8.76
C LEU A 10 27.06 -0.57 8.35
N ALA A 11 28.09 -1.07 9.01
CA ALA A 11 29.47 -0.72 8.67
C ALA A 11 29.84 -1.07 7.21
N GLN A 12 29.30 -2.18 6.67
CA GLN A 12 29.47 -2.51 5.24
C GLN A 12 28.75 -1.51 4.33
N TYR A 13 27.52 -1.12 4.66
CA TYR A 13 26.80 -0.12 3.89
C TYR A 13 27.48 1.25 3.93
N LEU A 14 27.99 1.68 5.07
CA LEU A 14 28.68 2.96 5.20
C LEU A 14 30.00 3.06 4.43
N GLN A 15 30.62 1.93 4.06
CA GLN A 15 31.74 1.90 3.11
C GLN A 15 31.34 2.35 1.70
N LEU A 16 30.05 2.28 1.36
CA LEU A 16 29.51 2.68 0.08
C LEU A 16 29.19 4.18 -0.03
N LEU A 17 29.43 4.96 1.03
CA LEU A 17 29.31 6.42 0.97
C LEU A 17 30.28 6.98 -0.07
N GLU A 18 29.77 7.82 -0.97
CA GLU A 18 30.61 8.41 -2.04
C GLU A 18 31.31 9.69 -1.55
N ASN A 19 30.57 10.60 -0.95
CA ASN A 19 31.09 11.88 -0.45
C ASN A 19 30.83 12.04 1.05
N ASP A 20 31.50 13.03 1.65
CA ASP A 20 31.23 13.43 3.03
C ASP A 20 29.80 13.97 3.17
N ILE A 21 29.16 13.62 4.28
CA ILE A 21 27.83 14.10 4.68
C ILE A 21 27.88 14.72 6.07
N VAL A 22 26.92 15.58 6.36
CA VAL A 22 26.80 16.27 7.63
C VAL A 22 25.45 15.94 8.25
N LEU A 23 25.46 15.44 9.46
CA LEU A 23 24.28 15.29 10.30
C LEU A 23 24.11 16.57 11.14
N THR A 24 23.10 17.36 10.84
CA THR A 24 22.76 18.53 11.64
C THR A 24 21.77 18.12 12.71
N VAL A 25 22.13 18.23 13.99
CA VAL A 25 21.43 17.61 15.11
C VAL A 25 20.80 18.65 16.03
N SER A 26 19.52 18.48 16.34
CA SER A 26 18.78 19.21 17.39
C SER A 26 18.37 18.24 18.49
N ALA A 27 18.98 18.33 19.66
CA ALA A 27 18.73 17.44 20.79
C ALA A 27 18.41 18.24 22.06
N GLY A 28 17.50 17.71 22.89
CA GLY A 28 17.17 18.17 24.23
C GLY A 28 17.82 17.29 25.30
N ASP A 29 17.26 17.36 26.51
CA ASP A 29 17.75 16.60 27.68
C ASP A 29 16.89 15.34 27.95
N ASP A 30 15.94 15.04 27.12
CA ASP A 30 15.02 13.88 27.24
C ASP A 30 15.67 12.56 26.78
N ASN A 31 14.98 11.44 27.06
CA ASN A 31 15.47 10.10 26.73
C ASN A 31 15.59 9.88 25.22
N VAL A 32 14.64 10.35 24.44
CA VAL A 32 14.64 10.16 22.97
C VAL A 32 15.82 10.93 22.36
N SER A 33 16.11 12.14 22.86
CA SER A 33 17.31 12.90 22.49
C SER A 33 18.59 12.15 22.78
N ARG A 34 18.71 11.49 23.95
CA ARG A 34 19.87 10.67 24.29
C ARG A 34 20.05 9.46 23.37
N ASP A 35 18.94 8.77 23.06
CA ASP A 35 18.95 7.64 22.15
C ASP A 35 19.32 8.06 20.73
N MET A 36 18.81 9.19 20.25
CA MET A 36 19.17 9.75 18.94
C MET A 36 20.66 10.11 18.88
N LEU A 37 21.19 10.78 19.92
CA LEU A 37 22.61 11.11 19.99
C LEU A 37 23.49 9.85 20.01
N ALA A 38 23.09 8.80 20.73
CA ALA A 38 23.81 7.53 20.75
C ALA A 38 23.84 6.88 19.35
N LEU A 39 22.74 6.95 18.59
CA LEU A 39 22.72 6.48 17.20
C LEU A 39 23.66 7.30 16.32
N VAL A 40 23.64 8.62 16.42
CA VAL A 40 24.53 9.53 15.67
C VAL A 40 25.99 9.26 15.99
N ASP A 41 26.34 9.04 17.25
CA ASP A 41 27.70 8.69 17.68
C ASP A 41 28.15 7.33 17.11
N GLU A 42 27.26 6.33 17.07
CA GLU A 42 27.55 5.05 16.41
C GLU A 42 27.80 5.21 14.91
N LEU A 43 27.02 6.03 14.21
CA LEU A 43 27.20 6.29 12.77
C LEU A 43 28.55 6.97 12.48
N THR A 44 28.91 8.00 13.27
CA THR A 44 30.19 8.73 13.10
C THR A 44 31.39 7.88 13.44
N ALA A 45 31.27 7.00 14.43
CA ALA A 45 32.36 6.05 14.79
C ALA A 45 32.63 5.02 13.68
N MET A 46 31.60 4.70 12.85
CA MET A 46 31.72 3.71 11.77
C MET A 46 32.24 4.30 10.46
N SER A 47 32.13 5.61 10.22
CA SER A 47 32.57 6.22 8.98
C SER A 47 33.13 7.64 9.18
N PRO A 48 34.37 7.92 8.76
CA PRO A 48 34.96 9.26 8.81
C PRO A 48 34.27 10.26 7.84
N LYS A 49 33.46 9.77 6.90
CA LYS A 49 32.67 10.60 5.97
C LYS A 49 31.45 11.20 6.60
N ILE A 50 31.06 10.79 7.81
CA ILE A 50 29.91 11.34 8.53
C ILE A 50 30.41 12.34 9.57
N LYS A 51 30.03 13.61 9.38
CA LYS A 51 30.31 14.71 10.29
C LYS A 51 29.06 15.13 11.02
N VAL A 52 29.22 15.76 12.20
CA VAL A 52 28.08 16.20 13.03
C VAL A 52 28.22 17.70 13.30
N GLU A 53 27.10 18.40 13.14
CA GLU A 53 26.92 19.78 13.53
C GLU A 53 25.71 19.90 14.44
N LYS A 54 25.75 20.81 15.42
CA LYS A 54 24.61 21.09 16.29
C LYS A 54 23.92 22.38 15.84
N ALA A 55 22.62 22.29 15.60
CA ALA A 55 21.78 23.45 15.31
C ALA A 55 20.35 23.20 15.82
N LYS A 56 19.61 24.25 16.03
CA LYS A 56 18.18 24.14 16.33
C LYS A 56 17.42 23.86 15.05
N LEU A 57 16.78 22.72 14.97
CA LEU A 57 15.84 22.36 13.89
C LEU A 57 14.39 22.67 14.33
N GLU A 58 13.46 22.48 13.42
CA GLU A 58 12.03 22.70 13.68
C GLU A 58 11.51 21.85 14.84
N ARG A 59 11.97 20.58 14.92
CA ARG A 59 11.63 19.63 15.99
C ARG A 59 12.86 19.22 16.77
N THR A 60 12.64 18.91 18.04
CA THR A 60 13.66 18.37 18.96
C THR A 60 13.02 17.19 19.72
N PRO A 61 13.58 15.97 19.68
CA PRO A 61 14.82 15.58 18.99
C PRO A 61 14.66 15.36 17.48
N SER A 62 15.60 15.82 16.70
CA SER A 62 15.66 15.53 15.27
C SER A 62 17.07 15.70 14.71
N PHE A 63 17.33 15.12 13.55
CA PHE A 63 18.53 15.41 12.77
C PHE A 63 18.24 15.41 11.28
N SER A 64 18.91 16.28 10.54
CA SER A 64 18.89 16.29 9.08
C SER A 64 20.16 15.69 8.51
N VAL A 65 20.01 15.06 7.34
CA VAL A 65 21.13 14.46 6.57
C VAL A 65 21.41 15.38 5.39
N ASN A 66 22.60 15.97 5.37
CA ASN A 66 22.96 17.01 4.42
C ASN A 66 24.25 16.68 3.67
N ARG A 67 24.40 17.22 2.47
CA ARG A 67 25.69 17.36 1.81
C ARG A 67 26.50 18.46 2.49
N VAL A 68 27.80 18.41 2.33
CA VAL A 68 28.67 19.47 2.86
C VAL A 68 28.31 20.80 2.17
N GLY A 69 27.86 21.79 2.96
CA GLY A 69 27.49 23.12 2.47
C GLY A 69 26.13 23.22 1.78
N GLU A 70 25.32 22.15 1.79
CA GLU A 70 24.00 22.13 1.14
C GLU A 70 22.96 21.44 2.04
N ASN A 71 21.80 22.07 2.24
CA ASN A 71 20.67 21.41 2.89
C ASN A 71 19.94 20.53 1.87
N THR A 72 19.98 19.22 2.10
CA THR A 72 19.37 18.23 1.20
C THR A 72 17.87 18.04 1.45
N GLY A 73 17.34 18.63 2.52
CA GLY A 73 15.91 18.56 2.84
C GLY A 73 15.45 17.23 3.44
N VAL A 74 16.34 16.32 3.82
CA VAL A 74 16.00 15.04 4.46
C VAL A 74 16.18 15.14 5.96
N THR A 75 15.11 14.97 6.74
CA THR A 75 15.11 15.09 8.21
C THR A 75 14.39 13.91 8.85
N PHE A 76 14.95 13.45 9.98
CA PHE A 76 14.35 12.45 10.84
C PHE A 76 14.07 13.07 12.21
N ALA A 77 12.79 13.13 12.61
CA ALA A 77 12.34 13.57 13.91
C ALA A 77 12.02 12.34 14.77
N GLY A 78 12.83 12.11 15.80
CA GLY A 78 12.89 10.88 16.59
C GLY A 78 14.09 10.02 16.22
N VAL A 79 14.01 8.73 16.51
CA VAL A 79 15.10 7.76 16.29
C VAL A 79 14.69 6.76 15.22
N PRO A 80 15.18 6.85 13.97
CA PRO A 80 14.76 6.00 12.86
C PRO A 80 15.35 4.58 12.98
N LEU A 81 14.76 3.80 13.87
CA LEU A 81 15.05 2.37 14.10
C LEU A 81 13.84 1.51 13.69
N GLY A 82 13.86 0.23 14.04
CA GLY A 82 12.81 -0.68 13.61
C GLY A 82 12.71 -0.74 12.09
N HIS A 83 11.52 -0.60 11.55
CA HIS A 83 11.30 -0.65 10.09
C HIS A 83 11.89 0.57 9.35
N GLU A 84 12.09 1.71 10.02
CA GLU A 84 12.69 2.89 9.41
C GLU A 84 14.22 2.89 9.37
N PHE A 85 14.86 1.87 9.92
CA PHE A 85 16.34 1.77 9.88
C PHE A 85 16.87 1.70 8.44
N THR A 86 16.21 0.96 7.57
CA THR A 86 16.57 0.91 6.14
C THR A 86 16.39 2.28 5.47
N SER A 87 15.35 3.04 5.83
CA SER A 87 15.12 4.39 5.32
C SER A 87 16.27 5.34 5.69
N LEU A 88 16.79 5.23 6.91
CA LEU A 88 17.99 5.97 7.33
C LEU A 88 19.21 5.58 6.50
N VAL A 89 19.52 4.29 6.38
CA VAL A 89 20.69 3.81 5.63
C VAL A 89 20.66 4.28 4.18
N LEU A 90 19.50 4.17 3.51
CA LEU A 90 19.35 4.63 2.14
C LEU A 90 19.50 6.15 2.02
N ALA A 91 18.96 6.92 2.96
CA ALA A 91 19.12 8.36 2.99
C ALA A 91 20.60 8.78 3.10
N LEU A 92 21.38 8.15 3.99
CA LEU A 92 22.81 8.41 4.12
C LEU A 92 23.55 8.15 2.80
N LEU A 93 23.26 7.03 2.14
CA LEU A 93 23.88 6.66 0.87
C LEU A 93 23.51 7.64 -0.26
N GLN A 94 22.23 7.96 -0.39
CA GLN A 94 21.72 8.80 -1.48
C GLN A 94 22.16 10.26 -1.31
N VAL A 95 22.13 10.79 -0.11
CA VAL A 95 22.67 12.14 0.19
C VAL A 95 24.17 12.20 -0.09
N SER A 96 24.93 11.14 0.17
CA SER A 96 26.36 11.09 -0.15
C SER A 96 26.68 11.10 -1.66
N GLY A 97 25.66 10.93 -2.52
CA GLY A 97 25.83 10.96 -3.98
C GLY A 97 25.44 9.66 -4.69
N ARG A 98 25.13 8.58 -3.94
CA ARG A 98 24.75 7.32 -4.55
C ARG A 98 23.37 7.45 -5.23
N PRO A 99 23.26 7.10 -6.53
CA PRO A 99 21.99 7.27 -7.23
C PRO A 99 20.90 6.35 -6.64
N PRO A 100 19.68 6.86 -6.45
CA PRO A 100 18.56 6.03 -6.04
C PRO A 100 18.16 5.04 -7.14
N LYS A 101 17.61 3.89 -6.74
CA LYS A 101 17.13 2.86 -7.67
C LYS A 101 15.72 3.18 -8.16
N VAL A 102 15.61 4.20 -9.01
CA VAL A 102 14.37 4.60 -9.70
C VAL A 102 14.64 4.78 -11.18
N SER A 103 13.60 4.71 -12.02
CA SER A 103 13.74 4.89 -13.46
C SER A 103 14.15 6.34 -13.82
N GLU A 104 14.79 6.51 -14.97
CA GLU A 104 15.16 7.84 -15.48
C GLU A 104 13.93 8.75 -15.67
N ASP A 105 12.77 8.17 -16.02
CA ASP A 105 11.51 8.91 -16.13
C ASP A 105 11.10 9.49 -14.78
N VAL A 106 11.13 8.68 -13.72
CA VAL A 106 10.83 9.14 -12.35
C VAL A 106 11.78 10.26 -11.93
N VAL A 107 13.09 10.11 -12.20
CA VAL A 107 14.09 11.16 -11.90
C VAL A 107 13.73 12.46 -12.60
N ARG A 108 13.44 12.40 -13.91
CA ARG A 108 13.07 13.57 -14.71
C ARG A 108 11.80 14.25 -14.19
N ARG A 109 10.77 13.48 -13.87
CA ARG A 109 9.49 13.99 -13.34
C ARG A 109 9.67 14.67 -11.99
N ILE A 110 10.47 14.12 -11.10
CA ILE A 110 10.82 14.73 -9.81
C ILE A 110 11.54 16.07 -10.05
N GLN A 111 12.52 16.10 -10.93
CA GLN A 111 13.29 17.31 -11.24
C GLN A 111 12.49 18.42 -11.92
N GLN A 112 11.35 18.07 -12.53
CA GLN A 112 10.44 19.04 -13.16
C GLN A 112 9.46 19.68 -12.17
N ILE A 113 9.29 19.15 -10.97
CA ILE A 113 8.42 19.74 -9.94
C ILE A 113 8.98 21.10 -9.56
N ARG A 114 8.11 22.10 -9.55
CA ARG A 114 8.45 23.50 -9.22
C ARG A 114 7.66 23.97 -8.01
N GLY A 115 8.23 24.90 -7.27
CA GLY A 115 7.65 25.44 -6.04
C GLY A 115 8.08 24.64 -4.81
N LYS A 116 8.02 25.26 -3.65
CA LYS A 116 8.44 24.64 -2.40
C LYS A 116 7.42 23.64 -1.89
N HIS A 117 7.86 22.38 -1.74
CA HIS A 117 7.08 21.27 -1.25
C HIS A 117 7.76 20.73 0.01
N HIS A 118 7.15 20.97 1.16
CA HIS A 118 7.59 20.40 2.42
C HIS A 118 6.66 19.28 2.83
N PHE A 119 7.16 18.05 2.80
CA PHE A 119 6.44 16.86 3.23
C PHE A 119 6.79 16.50 4.67
N GLU A 120 5.78 16.13 5.42
CA GLU A 120 5.88 15.56 6.76
C GLU A 120 5.19 14.21 6.79
N THR A 121 5.91 13.15 7.14
CA THR A 121 5.33 11.80 7.24
C THR A 121 5.34 11.33 8.68
N TYR A 122 4.16 11.18 9.26
CA TYR A 122 3.98 10.58 10.57
C TYR A 122 4.01 9.06 10.44
N VAL A 123 4.89 8.42 11.21
CA VAL A 123 5.16 6.99 11.15
C VAL A 123 5.06 6.33 12.52
N SER A 124 4.97 5.01 12.54
CA SER A 124 5.32 4.17 13.68
C SER A 124 6.51 3.30 13.31
N LEU A 125 7.46 3.13 14.20
CA LEU A 125 8.65 2.31 13.96
C LEU A 125 8.34 0.80 13.77
N THR A 126 7.11 0.40 14.09
CA THR A 126 6.57 -0.95 13.85
C THR A 126 5.68 -1.05 12.62
N CYS A 127 5.50 0.03 11.88
CA CYS A 127 4.68 0.09 10.67
C CYS A 127 5.44 -0.41 9.45
N HIS A 128 4.92 -1.43 8.77
CA HIS A 128 5.55 -2.03 7.59
C HIS A 128 5.34 -1.24 6.29
N ASN A 129 4.31 -0.40 6.24
CA ASN A 129 3.97 0.43 5.07
C ASN A 129 4.69 1.79 5.08
N CYS A 130 5.17 2.22 6.25
CA CYS A 130 5.78 3.53 6.44
C CYS A 130 7.10 3.70 5.66
N PRO A 131 8.01 2.71 5.63
CA PRO A 131 9.29 2.85 4.94
C PRO A 131 9.18 3.17 3.44
N ASP A 132 8.19 2.63 2.75
CA ASP A 132 8.02 2.89 1.31
C ASP A 132 7.75 4.38 1.04
N VAL A 133 6.90 4.99 1.85
CA VAL A 133 6.54 6.41 1.74
C VAL A 133 7.72 7.30 2.15
N VAL A 134 8.37 6.96 3.26
CA VAL A 134 9.55 7.70 3.76
C VAL A 134 10.67 7.68 2.73
N GLN A 135 11.00 6.52 2.19
CA GLN A 135 12.06 6.37 1.19
C GLN A 135 11.72 7.10 -0.11
N ALA A 136 10.47 7.03 -0.59
CA ALA A 136 10.03 7.75 -1.77
C ALA A 136 10.21 9.27 -1.62
N LEU A 137 9.77 9.85 -0.50
CA LEU A 137 9.88 11.28 -0.22
C LEU A 137 11.33 11.72 0.04
N ASN A 138 12.16 10.88 0.67
CA ASN A 138 13.59 11.12 0.80
C ASN A 138 14.29 11.17 -0.56
N ILE A 139 13.98 10.23 -1.47
CA ILE A 139 14.49 10.23 -2.86
C ILE A 139 14.11 11.53 -3.57
N MET A 140 12.85 11.95 -3.45
CA MET A 140 12.38 13.19 -4.06
C MET A 140 13.14 14.41 -3.54
N SER A 141 13.39 14.46 -2.22
CA SER A 141 14.17 15.56 -1.59
C SER A 141 15.63 15.57 -2.07
N VAL A 142 16.26 14.39 -2.21
CA VAL A 142 17.64 14.28 -2.72
C VAL A 142 17.77 14.72 -4.17
N LEU A 143 16.75 14.48 -4.99
CA LEU A 143 16.74 14.75 -6.44
C LEU A 143 16.26 16.15 -6.80
N ASN A 144 15.53 16.83 -5.92
CA ASN A 144 14.96 18.16 -6.19
C ASN A 144 15.08 19.08 -4.97
N PRO A 145 15.86 20.18 -5.07
CA PRO A 145 16.08 21.12 -3.95
C PRO A 145 14.82 21.94 -3.56
N ASP A 146 13.76 21.88 -4.33
CA ASP A 146 12.47 22.49 -3.97
C ASP A 146 11.60 21.57 -3.11
N ILE A 147 12.04 20.33 -2.90
CA ILE A 147 11.34 19.33 -2.08
C ILE A 147 12.13 19.08 -0.80
N SER A 148 11.44 19.06 0.33
CA SER A 148 11.99 18.64 1.61
C SER A 148 11.04 17.65 2.29
N HIS A 149 11.59 16.75 3.08
CA HIS A 149 10.84 15.72 3.79
C HIS A 149 11.31 15.56 5.22
N THR A 150 10.37 15.47 6.15
CA THR A 150 10.60 15.13 7.54
C THR A 150 9.82 13.87 7.90
N MET A 151 10.53 12.79 8.22
CA MET A 151 9.94 11.62 8.90
C MET A 151 9.74 11.96 10.37
N ILE A 152 8.56 11.69 10.92
CA ILE A 152 8.21 12.00 12.31
C ILE A 152 7.75 10.72 13.02
N ASP A 153 8.49 10.28 14.03
CA ASP A 153 8.05 9.18 14.88
C ASP A 153 6.88 9.63 15.76
N GLY A 154 5.70 9.11 15.48
CA GLY A 154 4.49 9.46 16.22
C GLY A 154 4.55 9.13 17.71
N ALA A 155 5.36 8.16 18.11
CA ALA A 155 5.54 7.83 19.53
C ALA A 155 6.39 8.87 20.27
N ALA A 156 7.33 9.52 19.57
CA ALA A 156 8.14 10.61 20.12
C ALA A 156 7.39 11.96 20.11
N PHE A 157 6.45 12.16 19.17
CA PHE A 157 5.70 13.41 18.98
C PHE A 157 4.19 13.24 19.14
N LYS A 158 3.75 12.62 20.23
CA LYS A 158 2.35 12.28 20.51
C LYS A 158 1.42 13.50 20.47
N ASP A 159 1.86 14.62 21.02
CA ASP A 159 1.06 15.85 21.07
C ASP A 159 0.74 16.37 19.66
N GLU A 160 1.69 16.28 18.71
CA GLU A 160 1.45 16.64 17.31
C GLU A 160 0.48 15.66 16.65
N VAL A 161 0.62 14.36 16.90
CA VAL A 161 -0.29 13.32 16.39
C VAL A 161 -1.72 13.58 16.85
N GLU A 162 -1.90 13.92 18.14
CA GLU A 162 -3.22 14.22 18.69
C GLU A 162 -3.80 15.53 18.12
N GLN A 163 -2.99 16.59 18.05
CA GLN A 163 -3.42 17.89 17.51
C GLN A 163 -3.83 17.81 16.04
N LYS A 164 -3.11 17.01 15.25
CA LYS A 164 -3.42 16.78 13.82
C LYS A 164 -4.51 15.73 13.60
N GLY A 165 -5.00 15.06 14.64
CA GLY A 165 -6.04 14.04 14.57
C GLY A 165 -5.63 12.80 13.76
N ILE A 166 -4.34 12.43 13.78
CA ILE A 166 -3.80 11.31 13.01
C ILE A 166 -4.27 10.00 13.65
N MET A 167 -4.97 9.18 12.87
CA MET A 167 -5.58 7.91 13.28
C MET A 167 -4.96 6.69 12.59
N ALA A 168 -4.11 6.89 11.61
CA ALA A 168 -3.45 5.83 10.84
C ALA A 168 -2.05 6.28 10.40
N VAL A 169 -1.16 5.32 10.16
CA VAL A 169 0.20 5.59 9.65
C VAL A 169 0.52 4.67 8.47
N PRO A 170 1.27 5.15 7.49
CA PRO A 170 1.82 6.49 7.35
C PRO A 170 0.74 7.53 7.02
N THR A 171 0.82 8.72 7.59
CA THR A 171 0.03 9.88 7.18
C THR A 171 0.98 11.00 6.76
N VAL A 172 0.73 11.53 5.57
CA VAL A 172 1.58 12.53 4.91
C VAL A 172 0.87 13.87 4.86
N PHE A 173 1.56 14.92 5.28
CA PHE A 173 1.17 16.31 5.09
C PHE A 173 2.08 16.97 4.05
N LEU A 174 1.52 17.85 3.25
CA LEU A 174 2.25 18.70 2.30
C LEU A 174 1.98 20.16 2.66
N ASN A 175 3.03 20.90 2.99
CA ASN A 175 2.95 22.31 3.39
C ASN A 175 1.92 22.56 4.51
N GLY A 176 1.81 21.61 5.45
CA GLY A 176 0.90 21.68 6.59
C GLY A 176 -0.51 21.14 6.35
N GLU A 177 -0.90 20.86 5.12
CA GLU A 177 -2.21 20.30 4.76
C GLU A 177 -2.11 18.79 4.57
N MET A 178 -3.16 18.05 4.94
CA MET A 178 -3.20 16.60 4.76
C MET A 178 -3.14 16.23 3.28
N PHE A 179 -2.09 15.53 2.89
CA PHE A 179 -1.85 15.11 1.50
C PHE A 179 -2.39 13.71 1.22
N ALA A 180 -2.07 12.76 2.10
CA ALA A 180 -2.52 11.38 1.95
C ALA A 180 -2.32 10.57 3.24
N SER A 181 -2.99 9.42 3.32
CA SER A 181 -2.79 8.41 4.36
C SER A 181 -2.71 7.03 3.73
N GLY A 182 -1.93 6.13 4.35
CA GLY A 182 -1.64 4.80 3.84
C GLY A 182 -0.40 4.74 2.94
N ARG A 183 -0.07 3.53 2.51
CA ARG A 183 1.08 3.26 1.64
C ARG A 183 0.93 3.96 0.29
N MET A 184 2.00 4.58 -0.18
CA MET A 184 2.10 5.16 -1.52
C MET A 184 3.46 4.83 -2.13
N SER A 185 3.46 4.55 -3.42
CA SER A 185 4.67 4.50 -4.23
C SER A 185 5.12 5.93 -4.61
N ILE A 186 6.33 6.05 -5.12
CA ILE A 186 6.82 7.33 -5.65
C ILE A 186 5.97 7.82 -6.83
N GLU A 187 5.45 6.91 -7.64
CA GLU A 187 4.56 7.19 -8.75
C GLU A 187 3.20 7.72 -8.28
N ASP A 188 2.64 7.15 -7.20
CA ASP A 188 1.39 7.64 -6.60
C ASP A 188 1.55 9.07 -6.08
N ILE A 189 2.68 9.37 -5.46
CA ILE A 189 3.00 10.72 -4.98
C ILE A 189 3.14 11.69 -6.15
N LEU A 190 3.85 11.29 -7.21
CA LEU A 190 4.02 12.10 -8.42
C LEU A 190 2.68 12.37 -9.11
N ALA A 191 1.82 11.37 -9.23
CA ALA A 191 0.48 11.52 -9.81
C ALA A 191 -0.38 12.50 -8.99
N LYS A 192 -0.37 12.40 -7.67
CA LYS A 192 -1.07 13.35 -6.78
C LYS A 192 -0.56 14.79 -6.90
N LEU A 193 0.72 14.97 -7.23
CA LEU A 193 1.31 16.29 -7.53
C LEU A 193 1.02 16.78 -8.95
N GLY A 194 0.22 16.03 -9.74
CA GLY A 194 -0.09 16.37 -11.12
C GLY A 194 1.04 16.07 -12.12
N SER A 195 2.05 15.32 -11.69
CA SER A 195 3.14 14.85 -12.55
C SER A 195 2.87 13.41 -12.99
N GLU A 196 1.94 13.25 -13.93
CA GLU A 196 1.68 11.94 -14.54
C GLU A 196 2.80 11.56 -15.52
N ALA A 197 3.04 10.25 -15.68
CA ALA A 197 3.93 9.77 -16.72
C ALA A 197 3.37 10.19 -18.09
N ASP A 198 4.18 10.87 -18.89
CA ASP A 198 3.76 11.32 -20.20
C ASP A 198 3.41 10.11 -21.09
N ALA A 199 2.29 10.22 -21.83
CA ALA A 199 1.92 9.21 -22.82
C ALA A 199 3.06 8.92 -23.81
N ALA A 200 3.89 9.91 -24.09
CA ALA A 200 5.09 9.77 -24.90
C ALA A 200 6.09 8.76 -24.36
N SER A 201 6.20 8.60 -23.05
CA SER A 201 7.12 7.61 -22.43
C SER A 201 6.74 6.16 -22.72
N PHE A 202 5.50 5.92 -23.13
CA PHE A 202 4.97 4.60 -23.50
C PHE A 202 4.75 4.44 -25.01
N ALA A 203 4.77 5.54 -25.78
CA ALA A 203 4.40 5.54 -27.21
C ALA A 203 5.35 4.72 -28.10
N ASP A 204 6.63 4.66 -27.72
CA ASP A 204 7.69 4.01 -28.49
C ASP A 204 7.98 2.57 -28.05
N LYS A 205 7.14 2.00 -27.15
CA LYS A 205 7.34 0.62 -26.73
C LYS A 205 6.97 -0.35 -27.84
N GLU A 206 7.93 -1.21 -28.19
CA GLU A 206 7.70 -2.35 -29.08
C GLU A 206 6.56 -3.24 -28.51
N PRO A 207 5.75 -3.86 -29.38
CA PRO A 207 4.69 -4.75 -28.92
C PRO A 207 5.19 -5.88 -28.02
N PHE A 208 4.46 -6.15 -26.95
CA PHE A 208 4.75 -7.28 -26.06
C PHE A 208 4.26 -8.59 -26.66
N ASP A 209 4.90 -9.70 -26.31
CA ASP A 209 4.33 -11.02 -26.54
C ASP A 209 3.24 -11.31 -25.49
N VAL A 210 3.53 -10.95 -24.22
CA VAL A 210 2.57 -11.03 -23.11
C VAL A 210 2.56 -9.69 -22.37
N LEU A 211 1.40 -9.04 -22.33
CA LEU A 211 1.16 -7.89 -21.47
C LEU A 211 0.24 -8.30 -20.32
N VAL A 212 0.72 -8.18 -19.11
CA VAL A 212 -0.04 -8.44 -17.90
C VAL A 212 -0.65 -7.13 -17.39
N VAL A 213 -1.95 -7.11 -17.16
CA VAL A 213 -2.67 -5.96 -16.59
C VAL A 213 -3.05 -6.26 -15.15
N GLY A 214 -2.32 -5.67 -14.22
CA GLY A 214 -2.44 -5.88 -12.78
C GLY A 214 -1.16 -6.44 -12.16
N GLY A 215 -0.68 -5.82 -11.08
CA GLY A 215 0.59 -6.11 -10.41
C GLY A 215 0.44 -6.89 -9.09
N GLY A 216 -0.72 -7.51 -8.83
CA GLY A 216 -0.95 -8.35 -7.67
C GLY A 216 -0.33 -9.77 -7.81
N PRO A 217 -0.59 -10.68 -6.86
CA PRO A 217 -0.01 -12.04 -6.88
C PRO A 217 -0.23 -12.81 -8.17
N ALA A 218 -1.42 -12.72 -8.76
CA ALA A 218 -1.74 -13.37 -10.03
C ALA A 218 -0.90 -12.80 -11.18
N GLY A 219 -0.84 -11.48 -11.31
CA GLY A 219 -0.12 -10.80 -12.39
C GLY A 219 1.38 -10.96 -12.29
N ALA A 220 1.94 -10.81 -11.10
CA ALA A 220 3.36 -11.03 -10.86
C ALA A 220 3.79 -12.46 -11.20
N THR A 221 2.97 -13.45 -10.79
CA THR A 221 3.22 -14.85 -11.13
C THR A 221 3.14 -15.08 -12.65
N ALA A 222 2.12 -14.50 -13.31
CA ALA A 222 1.97 -14.60 -14.76
C ALA A 222 3.19 -14.03 -15.49
N ALA A 223 3.68 -12.86 -15.07
CA ALA A 223 4.85 -12.23 -15.66
C ALA A 223 6.13 -13.05 -15.48
N ILE A 224 6.37 -13.59 -14.28
CA ILE A 224 7.52 -14.46 -14.02
C ILE A 224 7.48 -15.70 -14.93
N TYR A 225 6.31 -16.36 -15.03
CA TYR A 225 6.17 -17.55 -15.85
C TYR A 225 6.35 -17.25 -17.36
N ALA A 226 5.88 -16.10 -17.83
CA ALA A 226 6.08 -15.65 -19.21
C ALA A 226 7.55 -15.29 -19.46
N ALA A 227 8.15 -14.45 -18.63
CA ALA A 227 9.54 -14.01 -18.79
C ALA A 227 10.55 -15.17 -18.76
N ARG A 228 10.30 -16.19 -17.93
CA ARG A 228 11.12 -17.41 -17.89
C ARG A 228 11.08 -18.24 -19.18
N LYS A 229 10.12 -18.00 -20.07
CA LYS A 229 10.09 -18.57 -21.41
C LYS A 229 10.91 -17.76 -22.44
N GLY A 230 11.54 -16.66 -22.01
CA GLY A 230 12.31 -15.78 -22.87
C GLY A 230 11.46 -14.93 -23.83
N ILE A 231 10.18 -14.76 -23.54
CA ILE A 231 9.26 -13.95 -24.34
C ILE A 231 9.14 -12.53 -23.77
N ARG A 232 8.96 -11.54 -24.63
CA ARG A 232 8.87 -10.15 -24.24
C ARG A 232 7.64 -9.90 -23.37
N THR A 233 7.86 -9.59 -22.10
CA THR A 233 6.81 -9.49 -21.09
C THR A 233 6.78 -8.10 -20.48
N GLY A 234 5.56 -7.54 -20.36
CA GLY A 234 5.30 -6.30 -19.63
C GLY A 234 4.23 -6.48 -18.55
N ILE A 235 4.32 -5.68 -17.49
CA ILE A 235 3.25 -5.50 -16.50
C ILE A 235 2.83 -4.03 -16.51
N VAL A 236 1.54 -3.78 -16.59
CA VAL A 236 0.95 -2.48 -16.30
C VAL A 236 0.02 -2.58 -15.10
N ALA A 237 0.22 -1.75 -14.11
CA ALA A 237 -0.57 -1.74 -12.87
C ALA A 237 -0.61 -0.33 -12.25
N ASP A 238 -1.68 0.01 -11.57
CA ASP A 238 -1.75 1.25 -10.79
C ASP A 238 -0.88 1.19 -9.53
N ARG A 239 -0.74 -0.01 -8.92
CA ARG A 239 0.23 -0.28 -7.84
C ARG A 239 0.72 -1.72 -7.93
N PHE A 240 2.00 -1.95 -7.62
CA PHE A 240 2.55 -3.30 -7.54
C PHE A 240 2.25 -3.91 -6.16
N GLY A 241 1.92 -5.22 -6.11
CA GLY A 241 1.51 -5.94 -4.91
C GLY A 241 -0.01 -6.09 -4.77
N GLY A 242 -0.81 -5.19 -5.36
CA GLY A 242 -2.27 -5.28 -5.32
C GLY A 242 -2.82 -5.25 -3.89
N GLN A 243 -3.89 -6.00 -3.64
CA GLN A 243 -4.62 -5.99 -2.38
C GLN A 243 -3.87 -6.63 -1.20
N ILE A 244 -2.83 -7.45 -1.44
CA ILE A 244 -2.03 -8.00 -0.34
C ILE A 244 -1.30 -6.92 0.45
N LEU A 245 -1.07 -5.75 -0.13
CA LEU A 245 -0.50 -4.59 0.57
C LEU A 245 -1.35 -4.13 1.75
N ASP A 246 -2.65 -4.38 1.68
CA ASP A 246 -3.64 -3.97 2.67
C ASP A 246 -3.90 -5.11 3.69
N THR A 247 -3.11 -6.20 3.65
CA THR A 247 -3.22 -7.37 4.54
C THR A 247 -2.04 -7.41 5.52
N LEU A 248 -2.30 -7.40 6.82
CA LEU A 248 -1.22 -7.42 7.82
C LEU A 248 -0.63 -8.82 7.97
N GLY A 249 -1.41 -9.79 8.42
CA GLY A 249 -0.94 -11.16 8.70
C GLY A 249 -1.38 -12.15 7.63
N ILE A 250 -0.45 -12.96 7.12
CA ILE A 250 -0.69 -14.03 6.15
C ILE A 250 -0.10 -15.32 6.73
N GLU A 251 -0.97 -16.27 7.10
CA GLU A 251 -0.60 -17.57 7.69
C GLU A 251 -0.96 -18.75 6.81
N ASN A 252 -1.72 -18.52 5.75
CA ASN A 252 -2.20 -19.54 4.82
C ASN A 252 -1.45 -19.61 3.49
N PHE A 253 -0.30 -18.94 3.39
CA PHE A 253 0.58 -19.03 2.23
C PHE A 253 1.58 -20.17 2.42
N ILE A 254 1.39 -21.26 1.66
CA ILE A 254 2.17 -22.51 1.81
C ILE A 254 3.68 -22.27 1.69
N SER A 255 4.45 -22.89 2.54
CA SER A 255 5.89 -22.78 2.79
C SER A 255 6.33 -21.56 3.61
N VAL A 256 5.44 -20.62 3.87
CA VAL A 256 5.70 -19.47 4.75
C VAL A 256 4.75 -19.55 5.94
N LYS A 257 5.28 -19.83 7.13
CA LYS A 257 4.46 -20.01 8.34
C LYS A 257 3.69 -18.76 8.72
N TYR A 258 4.34 -17.61 8.59
CA TYR A 258 3.79 -16.29 8.82
C TYR A 258 4.57 -15.27 7.98
N THR A 259 3.86 -14.33 7.37
CA THR A 259 4.43 -13.16 6.73
C THR A 259 3.39 -12.02 6.77
N GLU A 260 3.80 -10.86 6.35
CA GLU A 260 2.94 -9.69 6.24
C GLU A 260 2.75 -9.34 4.76
N GLY A 261 1.58 -8.78 4.44
CA GLY A 261 1.23 -8.47 3.05
C GLY A 261 2.27 -7.59 2.35
N PRO A 262 2.69 -6.45 2.93
CA PRO A 262 3.73 -5.60 2.34
C PRO A 262 5.06 -6.32 2.13
N LYS A 263 5.47 -7.17 3.07
CA LYS A 263 6.69 -7.96 2.98
C LYS A 263 6.61 -9.00 1.86
N LEU A 264 5.47 -9.67 1.75
CA LEU A 264 5.23 -10.61 0.65
C LEU A 264 5.19 -9.87 -0.70
N ALA A 265 4.54 -8.72 -0.77
CA ALA A 265 4.50 -7.89 -1.98
C ALA A 265 5.89 -7.45 -2.43
N ALA A 266 6.73 -6.97 -1.50
CA ALA A 266 8.10 -6.59 -1.78
C ALA A 266 8.94 -7.78 -2.30
N SER A 267 8.80 -8.95 -1.68
CA SER A 267 9.49 -10.17 -2.12
C SER A 267 9.05 -10.63 -3.51
N ILE A 268 7.75 -10.50 -3.84
CA ILE A 268 7.21 -10.80 -5.17
C ILE A 268 7.75 -9.80 -6.20
N GLU A 269 7.78 -8.52 -5.87
CA GLU A 269 8.30 -7.47 -6.75
C GLU A 269 9.79 -7.67 -7.03
N GLU A 270 10.59 -7.97 -6.01
CA GLU A 270 12.00 -8.30 -6.15
C GLU A 270 12.19 -9.52 -7.07
N HIS A 271 11.34 -10.54 -6.95
CA HIS A 271 11.40 -11.71 -7.81
C HIS A 271 11.06 -11.38 -9.28
N VAL A 272 10.07 -10.53 -9.53
CA VAL A 272 9.77 -10.07 -10.91
C VAL A 272 10.95 -9.30 -11.51
N LYS A 273 11.58 -8.42 -10.70
CA LYS A 273 12.74 -7.60 -11.14
C LYS A 273 14.02 -8.42 -11.43
N GLN A 274 14.06 -9.70 -11.07
CA GLN A 274 15.16 -10.59 -11.49
C GLN A 274 15.08 -11.00 -12.97
N TYR A 275 13.94 -10.79 -13.62
CA TYR A 275 13.72 -11.05 -15.02
C TYR A 275 13.60 -9.75 -15.81
N ASP A 276 13.79 -9.84 -17.11
CA ASP A 276 13.58 -8.73 -18.04
C ASP A 276 12.07 -8.51 -18.27
N VAL A 277 11.41 -7.94 -17.29
CA VAL A 277 10.00 -7.56 -17.30
C VAL A 277 9.88 -6.05 -17.27
N ASP A 278 9.20 -5.49 -18.25
CA ASP A 278 8.93 -4.05 -18.31
C ASP A 278 7.76 -3.70 -17.36
N ILE A 279 8.08 -3.08 -16.22
CA ILE A 279 7.09 -2.71 -15.20
C ILE A 279 6.66 -1.26 -15.42
N MET A 280 5.37 -1.05 -15.67
CA MET A 280 4.77 0.25 -15.96
C MET A 280 3.71 0.56 -14.91
N ILE A 281 3.91 1.62 -14.13
CA ILE A 281 2.95 2.06 -13.13
C ILE A 281 1.97 3.02 -13.79
N GLN A 282 0.82 2.47 -14.18
CA GLN A 282 -0.27 3.20 -14.82
C GLN A 282 -1.55 2.35 -14.79
N ARG A 283 -2.71 2.98 -14.83
CA ARG A 283 -4.00 2.29 -14.86
C ARG A 283 -4.47 2.04 -16.29
N ALA A 284 -4.94 0.81 -16.55
CA ALA A 284 -5.60 0.47 -17.80
C ALA A 284 -7.03 1.05 -17.83
N LYS A 285 -7.40 1.66 -18.96
CA LYS A 285 -8.68 2.34 -19.17
C LYS A 285 -9.59 1.55 -20.13
N ARG A 286 -9.02 0.91 -21.15
CA ARG A 286 -9.78 0.21 -22.17
C ARG A 286 -8.93 -0.89 -22.82
N LEU A 287 -9.58 -1.97 -23.24
CA LEU A 287 -8.99 -3.04 -24.03
C LEU A 287 -9.73 -3.13 -25.37
N ALA A 288 -9.00 -3.30 -26.45
CA ALA A 288 -9.54 -3.50 -27.78
C ALA A 288 -8.77 -4.61 -28.53
N LYS A 289 -9.49 -5.59 -29.11
CA LYS A 289 -8.91 -6.61 -29.99
C LYS A 289 -8.87 -6.07 -31.39
N LYS A 290 -7.67 -5.91 -31.93
CA LYS A 290 -7.37 -5.61 -33.34
C LYS A 290 -6.44 -6.69 -33.90
N GLU A 291 -5.57 -6.36 -34.83
CA GLU A 291 -4.48 -7.24 -35.27
C GLU A 291 -3.60 -7.65 -34.09
N LEU A 292 -3.21 -6.66 -33.26
CA LEU A 292 -2.69 -6.85 -31.93
C LEU A 292 -3.77 -6.44 -30.90
N ILE A 293 -3.64 -6.91 -29.67
CA ILE A 293 -4.49 -6.45 -28.57
C ILE A 293 -3.93 -5.11 -28.09
N GLU A 294 -4.79 -4.11 -28.04
CA GLU A 294 -4.45 -2.78 -27.57
C GLU A 294 -5.01 -2.55 -26.16
N VAL A 295 -4.17 -2.07 -25.26
CA VAL A 295 -4.56 -1.62 -23.93
C VAL A 295 -4.31 -0.11 -23.84
N GLU A 296 -5.38 0.67 -23.82
CA GLU A 296 -5.36 2.12 -23.58
C GLU A 296 -5.20 2.36 -22.09
N LEU A 297 -4.30 3.26 -21.72
CA LEU A 297 -4.02 3.68 -20.35
C LEU A 297 -4.75 5.00 -20.02
N GLU A 298 -4.91 5.33 -18.73
CA GLU A 298 -5.57 6.58 -18.32
C GLU A 298 -4.85 7.84 -18.81
N ASN A 299 -3.51 7.80 -18.93
CA ASN A 299 -2.72 8.88 -19.50
C ASN A 299 -2.82 9.02 -21.04
N GLY A 300 -3.64 8.19 -21.70
CA GLY A 300 -3.86 8.22 -23.16
C GLY A 300 -2.88 7.39 -23.98
N ALA A 301 -1.86 6.79 -23.35
CA ALA A 301 -0.95 5.88 -24.06
C ALA A 301 -1.67 4.57 -24.46
N VAL A 302 -1.23 3.97 -25.54
CA VAL A 302 -1.74 2.68 -26.02
C VAL A 302 -0.60 1.67 -26.10
N LEU A 303 -0.67 0.63 -25.29
CA LEU A 303 0.23 -0.50 -25.32
C LEU A 303 -0.31 -1.58 -26.26
N LYS A 304 0.57 -2.22 -27.02
CA LYS A 304 0.20 -3.29 -27.96
C LYS A 304 0.82 -4.62 -27.52
N SER A 305 0.06 -5.68 -27.65
CA SER A 305 0.53 -7.03 -27.30
C SER A 305 -0.11 -8.11 -28.16
N LYS A 306 0.59 -9.21 -28.35
CA LYS A 306 0.03 -10.42 -29.01
C LYS A 306 -0.96 -11.12 -28.11
N THR A 307 -0.69 -11.18 -26.80
CA THR A 307 -1.58 -11.72 -25.76
C THR A 307 -1.66 -10.80 -24.57
N VAL A 308 -2.79 -10.82 -23.88
CA VAL A 308 -3.02 -10.04 -22.64
C VAL A 308 -3.50 -10.96 -21.53
N ILE A 309 -2.97 -10.79 -20.34
CA ILE A 309 -3.44 -11.47 -19.13
C ILE A 309 -4.01 -10.42 -18.17
N ILE A 310 -5.32 -10.48 -17.94
CA ILE A 310 -6.02 -9.56 -17.04
C ILE A 310 -5.95 -10.13 -15.62
N SER A 311 -5.37 -9.39 -14.70
CA SER A 311 -5.18 -9.78 -13.29
C SER A 311 -5.38 -8.58 -12.35
N THR A 312 -6.37 -7.76 -12.66
CA THR A 312 -6.66 -6.49 -11.96
C THR A 312 -7.24 -6.67 -10.57
N GLY A 313 -7.52 -7.92 -10.16
CA GLY A 313 -7.98 -8.24 -8.82
C GLY A 313 -9.36 -7.69 -8.48
N ALA A 314 -9.57 -7.43 -7.20
CA ALA A 314 -10.81 -6.90 -6.65
C ALA A 314 -10.51 -5.82 -5.61
N ARG A 315 -11.51 -5.07 -5.19
CA ARG A 315 -11.40 -4.05 -4.14
C ARG A 315 -12.53 -4.21 -3.12
N TRP A 316 -12.33 -3.63 -1.95
CA TRP A 316 -13.38 -3.59 -0.93
C TRP A 316 -14.59 -2.79 -1.43
N ARG A 317 -15.76 -3.29 -1.09
CA ARG A 317 -17.01 -2.60 -1.38
C ARG A 317 -17.23 -1.50 -0.35
N ASN A 318 -17.61 -0.31 -0.81
CA ASN A 318 -18.02 0.78 0.05
C ASN A 318 -19.51 0.66 0.39
N LEU A 319 -19.91 1.19 1.55
CA LEU A 319 -21.31 1.28 1.98
C LEU A 319 -22.09 2.28 1.12
N GLY A 320 -21.43 3.37 0.71
CA GLY A 320 -22.04 4.47 -0.02
C GLY A 320 -22.97 5.33 0.83
N VAL A 321 -22.69 5.45 2.13
CA VAL A 321 -23.49 6.23 3.07
C VAL A 321 -22.79 7.54 3.45
N PRO A 322 -23.55 8.60 3.86
CA PRO A 322 -22.96 9.81 4.40
C PRO A 322 -21.97 9.52 5.53
N GLY A 323 -20.86 10.24 5.57
CA GLY A 323 -19.80 10.09 6.55
C GLY A 323 -18.75 9.01 6.22
N GLU A 324 -19.04 8.06 5.32
CA GLU A 324 -18.04 7.01 5.01
C GLU A 324 -16.75 7.58 4.42
N GLU A 325 -16.85 8.39 3.37
CA GLU A 325 -15.66 8.99 2.73
C GLU A 325 -15.08 10.14 3.55
N GLU A 326 -15.91 10.94 4.22
CA GLU A 326 -15.50 12.06 5.07
C GLU A 326 -14.63 11.61 6.25
N PHE A 327 -14.99 10.47 6.87
CA PHE A 327 -14.29 9.92 8.02
C PHE A 327 -13.34 8.76 7.67
N LYS A 328 -13.05 8.54 6.40
CA LYS A 328 -12.04 7.58 5.96
C LYS A 328 -10.69 7.96 6.55
N ASN A 329 -10.04 7.00 7.22
CA ASN A 329 -8.82 7.21 8.02
C ASN A 329 -8.99 8.15 9.24
N LYS A 330 -10.24 8.52 9.54
CA LYS A 330 -10.61 9.29 10.75
C LYS A 330 -11.63 8.51 11.59
N GLY A 331 -11.54 7.21 11.56
CA GLY A 331 -12.41 6.27 12.26
C GLY A 331 -13.17 5.31 11.35
N VAL A 332 -13.27 5.56 10.04
CA VAL A 332 -13.71 4.56 9.06
C VAL A 332 -12.50 3.83 8.49
N ALA A 333 -12.53 2.51 8.56
CA ALA A 333 -11.44 1.61 8.15
C ALA A 333 -11.98 0.41 7.36
N TYR A 334 -11.10 -0.22 6.58
CA TYR A 334 -11.40 -1.40 5.76
C TYR A 334 -10.49 -2.59 6.08
N CYS A 335 -9.42 -2.37 6.86
CA CYS A 335 -8.48 -3.41 7.24
C CYS A 335 -8.41 -3.52 8.77
N PRO A 336 -9.06 -4.51 9.40
CA PRO A 336 -9.01 -4.67 10.85
C PRO A 336 -7.60 -4.86 11.39
N HIS A 337 -6.77 -5.62 10.69
CA HIS A 337 -5.39 -5.90 11.09
C HIS A 337 -4.47 -4.67 10.97
N CYS A 338 -4.72 -3.79 9.99
CA CYS A 338 -3.92 -2.58 9.81
C CYS A 338 -4.25 -1.51 10.86
N ASP A 339 -5.55 -1.27 11.07
CA ASP A 339 -6.05 -0.14 11.83
C ASP A 339 -6.55 -0.55 13.23
N GLY A 340 -6.83 -1.83 13.46
CA GLY A 340 -7.35 -2.36 14.72
C GLY A 340 -6.60 -1.87 15.96
N PRO A 341 -5.25 -1.90 16.01
CA PRO A 341 -4.48 -1.41 17.15
C PRO A 341 -4.75 0.03 17.55
N LEU A 342 -5.19 0.89 16.61
CA LEU A 342 -5.55 2.29 16.88
C LEU A 342 -6.86 2.43 17.68
N PHE A 343 -7.62 1.35 17.77
CA PHE A 343 -8.90 1.29 18.47
C PHE A 343 -8.84 0.50 19.78
N GLU A 344 -7.64 0.33 20.34
CA GLU A 344 -7.47 -0.29 21.65
C GLU A 344 -8.33 0.42 22.72
N GLY A 345 -9.15 -0.38 23.42
CA GLY A 345 -10.04 0.10 24.46
C GLY A 345 -11.24 0.93 23.98
N LYS A 346 -11.46 1.07 22.66
CA LYS A 346 -12.58 1.84 22.09
C LYS A 346 -13.75 0.92 21.70
N HIS A 347 -14.93 1.50 21.53
CA HIS A 347 -16.07 0.82 20.93
C HIS A 347 -16.01 0.98 19.41
N VAL A 348 -16.11 -0.13 18.68
CA VAL A 348 -16.10 -0.14 17.22
C VAL A 348 -17.27 -0.93 16.65
N ALA A 349 -17.69 -0.57 15.43
CA ALA A 349 -18.62 -1.36 14.64
C ALA A 349 -17.89 -2.13 13.54
N VAL A 350 -18.41 -3.31 13.20
CA VAL A 350 -18.07 -4.05 11.99
C VAL A 350 -19.33 -4.18 11.14
N ILE A 351 -19.28 -3.75 9.90
CA ILE A 351 -20.40 -3.82 8.97
C ILE A 351 -20.21 -5.00 8.04
N GLY A 352 -21.10 -6.00 8.11
CA GLY A 352 -21.09 -7.20 7.29
C GLY A 352 -21.00 -8.48 8.13
N GLY A 353 -21.86 -9.45 7.85
CA GLY A 353 -22.00 -10.72 8.56
C GLY A 353 -21.56 -11.95 7.74
N GLY A 354 -20.73 -11.76 6.71
CA GLY A 354 -20.02 -12.86 6.04
C GLY A 354 -18.75 -13.27 6.79
N ASN A 355 -17.97 -14.21 6.25
CA ASN A 355 -16.74 -14.70 6.89
C ASN A 355 -15.81 -13.55 7.26
N SER A 356 -15.49 -12.66 6.32
CA SER A 356 -14.58 -11.52 6.57
C SER A 356 -15.05 -10.60 7.69
N GLY A 357 -16.36 -10.29 7.76
CA GLY A 357 -16.89 -9.43 8.83
C GLY A 357 -16.88 -10.11 10.20
N VAL A 358 -17.21 -11.40 10.24
CA VAL A 358 -17.19 -12.17 11.49
C VAL A 358 -15.75 -12.36 11.99
N GLU A 359 -14.80 -12.69 11.11
CA GLU A 359 -13.37 -12.79 11.44
C GLU A 359 -12.85 -11.42 11.94
N ALA A 360 -13.19 -10.33 11.27
CA ALA A 360 -12.84 -8.99 11.71
C ALA A 360 -13.38 -8.65 13.10
N ALA A 361 -14.62 -9.02 13.38
CA ALA A 361 -15.24 -8.79 14.68
C ALA A 361 -14.57 -9.61 15.80
N ILE A 362 -14.20 -10.85 15.50
CA ILE A 362 -13.46 -11.73 16.44
C ILE A 362 -12.09 -11.12 16.75
N ASP A 363 -11.38 -10.68 15.74
CA ASP A 363 -10.04 -10.08 15.84
C ASP A 363 -10.07 -8.78 16.67
N LEU A 364 -10.98 -7.89 16.31
CA LEU A 364 -11.17 -6.61 17.01
C LEU A 364 -11.64 -6.78 18.46
N ALA A 365 -12.37 -7.86 18.77
CA ALA A 365 -12.78 -8.15 20.14
C ALA A 365 -11.62 -8.39 21.10
N GLY A 366 -10.44 -8.77 20.55
CA GLY A 366 -9.21 -8.91 21.35
C GLY A 366 -8.52 -7.58 21.69
N ILE A 367 -8.93 -6.49 21.03
CA ILE A 367 -8.27 -5.17 21.08
C ILE A 367 -9.23 -4.09 21.62
N ALA A 368 -10.43 -4.04 21.06
CA ALA A 368 -11.45 -3.05 21.40
C ALA A 368 -12.16 -3.38 22.73
N SER A 369 -12.69 -2.36 23.39
CA SER A 369 -13.51 -2.56 24.58
C SER A 369 -14.85 -3.23 24.26
N HIS A 370 -15.42 -2.94 23.11
CA HIS A 370 -16.66 -3.52 22.60
C HIS A 370 -16.69 -3.51 21.07
N VAL A 371 -17.27 -4.56 20.48
CA VAL A 371 -17.48 -4.68 19.04
C VAL A 371 -18.97 -4.88 18.76
N THR A 372 -19.54 -4.04 17.92
CA THR A 372 -20.91 -4.22 17.42
C THR A 372 -20.87 -4.66 15.95
N LEU A 373 -21.24 -5.90 15.66
CA LEU A 373 -21.36 -6.38 14.29
C LEU A 373 -22.77 -6.10 13.78
N LEU A 374 -22.90 -5.37 12.67
CA LEU A 374 -24.16 -5.08 11.99
C LEU A 374 -24.25 -5.88 10.69
N GLU A 375 -25.35 -6.63 10.54
CA GLU A 375 -25.65 -7.38 9.31
C GLU A 375 -26.98 -6.90 8.72
N PHE A 376 -26.96 -6.60 7.43
CA PHE A 376 -28.14 -6.16 6.67
C PHE A 376 -29.20 -7.24 6.56
N ALA A 377 -28.80 -8.52 6.44
CA ALA A 377 -29.69 -9.65 6.34
C ALA A 377 -30.24 -10.10 7.71
N PRO A 378 -31.33 -10.91 7.73
CA PRO A 378 -31.86 -11.46 8.97
C PRO A 378 -30.95 -12.50 9.62
N GLU A 379 -29.94 -13.01 8.90
CA GLU A 379 -29.00 -14.01 9.39
C GLU A 379 -27.59 -13.73 8.91
N LEU A 380 -26.59 -14.14 9.71
CA LEU A 380 -25.19 -14.11 9.30
C LEU A 380 -24.95 -15.17 8.22
N LYS A 381 -24.09 -14.84 7.26
CA LYS A 381 -23.69 -15.74 6.17
C LYS A 381 -22.33 -16.40 6.39
N ALA A 382 -21.68 -16.10 7.52
CA ALA A 382 -20.41 -16.71 7.90
C ALA A 382 -20.56 -18.20 8.23
N ASP A 383 -19.46 -18.93 8.15
CA ASP A 383 -19.40 -20.33 8.53
C ASP A 383 -19.80 -20.54 10.01
N ALA A 384 -20.49 -21.65 10.31
CA ALA A 384 -21.02 -21.91 11.64
C ALA A 384 -19.94 -21.84 12.74
N VAL A 385 -18.76 -22.36 12.47
CA VAL A 385 -17.62 -22.33 13.43
C VAL A 385 -17.23 -20.90 13.79
N LEU A 386 -17.22 -19.98 12.82
CA LEU A 386 -16.94 -18.56 13.04
C LEU A 386 -18.06 -17.88 13.83
N GLN A 387 -19.33 -18.23 13.52
CA GLN A 387 -20.47 -17.70 14.25
C GLN A 387 -20.45 -18.16 15.72
N ASP A 388 -20.19 -19.45 15.97
CA ASP A 388 -20.08 -20.02 17.33
C ASP A 388 -18.97 -19.30 18.13
N ARG A 389 -17.83 -19.05 17.49
CA ARG A 389 -16.73 -18.29 18.09
C ARG A 389 -17.15 -16.85 18.41
N LEU A 390 -17.78 -16.15 17.46
CA LEU A 390 -18.25 -14.78 17.61
C LEU A 390 -19.21 -14.67 18.82
N TYR A 391 -20.23 -15.54 18.87
CA TYR A 391 -21.24 -15.52 19.95
C TYR A 391 -20.67 -15.91 21.32
N SER A 392 -19.51 -16.56 21.37
CA SER A 392 -18.83 -16.86 22.65
C SER A 392 -18.10 -15.68 23.27
N LEU A 393 -17.95 -14.57 22.55
CA LEU A 393 -17.20 -13.39 23.02
C LEU A 393 -18.10 -12.45 23.82
N PRO A 394 -17.73 -12.13 25.09
CA PRO A 394 -18.60 -11.34 25.96
C PRO A 394 -18.70 -9.86 25.61
N ASN A 395 -17.73 -9.35 24.84
CA ASN A 395 -17.67 -7.95 24.41
C ASN A 395 -18.12 -7.75 22.95
N VAL A 396 -18.89 -8.69 22.40
CA VAL A 396 -19.45 -8.58 21.04
C VAL A 396 -20.97 -8.55 21.09
N THR A 397 -21.55 -7.60 20.37
CA THR A 397 -23.00 -7.53 20.11
C THR A 397 -23.25 -7.72 18.62
N VAL A 398 -24.20 -8.57 18.27
CA VAL A 398 -24.61 -8.83 16.88
C VAL A 398 -26.00 -8.26 16.66
N ILE A 399 -26.11 -7.33 15.69
CA ILE A 399 -27.36 -6.72 15.27
C ILE A 399 -27.65 -7.13 13.83
N LYS A 400 -28.71 -7.90 13.64
CA LYS A 400 -29.18 -8.35 12.32
C LYS A 400 -30.31 -7.44 11.83
N ASN A 401 -30.65 -7.52 10.55
CA ASN A 401 -31.60 -6.61 9.88
C ASN A 401 -31.21 -5.13 9.98
N ALA A 402 -29.93 -4.82 10.16
CA ALA A 402 -29.41 -3.48 10.37
C ALA A 402 -28.94 -2.87 9.04
N GLN A 403 -29.67 -1.88 8.54
CA GLN A 403 -29.24 -1.08 7.41
C GLN A 403 -28.49 0.15 7.90
N THR A 404 -27.19 0.20 7.73
CA THR A 404 -26.40 1.41 8.04
C THR A 404 -26.92 2.57 7.22
N LYS A 405 -27.28 3.67 7.87
CA LYS A 405 -27.82 4.88 7.25
C LYS A 405 -26.75 5.95 7.07
N GLU A 406 -25.97 6.20 8.10
CA GLU A 406 -24.90 7.20 8.10
C GLU A 406 -23.86 6.89 9.18
N ILE A 407 -22.64 7.40 8.96
CA ILE A 407 -21.58 7.43 9.95
C ILE A 407 -21.44 8.87 10.41
N THR A 408 -21.49 9.11 11.72
CA THR A 408 -21.51 10.44 12.30
C THR A 408 -20.18 10.79 12.95
N GLY A 409 -19.86 12.07 12.98
CA GLY A 409 -18.65 12.58 13.59
C GLY A 409 -18.54 14.10 13.48
N THR A 410 -17.42 14.61 14.00
CA THR A 410 -16.99 16.00 13.79
C THR A 410 -15.63 15.97 13.10
N ASP A 411 -14.53 15.90 13.83
CA ASP A 411 -13.19 15.70 13.26
C ASP A 411 -12.90 14.22 12.97
N LYS A 412 -13.59 13.32 13.66
CA LYS A 412 -13.49 11.86 13.57
C LYS A 412 -14.82 11.20 13.90
N VAL A 413 -14.93 9.91 13.61
CA VAL A 413 -16.12 9.11 13.94
C VAL A 413 -16.46 9.22 15.43
N ASN A 414 -17.71 9.51 15.73
CA ASN A 414 -18.27 9.48 17.07
C ASN A 414 -19.52 8.61 17.20
N GLY A 415 -20.05 8.12 16.08
CA GLY A 415 -21.24 7.26 16.09
C GLY A 415 -21.60 6.73 14.70
N LEU A 416 -22.64 5.92 14.71
CA LEU A 416 -23.26 5.32 13.54
C LEU A 416 -24.76 5.24 13.75
N THR A 417 -25.51 5.59 12.72
CA THR A 417 -26.98 5.43 12.68
C THR A 417 -27.36 4.31 11.74
N TYR A 418 -28.25 3.42 12.17
CA TYR A 418 -28.82 2.36 11.35
C TYR A 418 -30.34 2.30 11.49
N ILE A 419 -31.00 1.70 10.50
CA ILE A 419 -32.43 1.41 10.48
C ILE A 419 -32.60 -0.09 10.72
N ASP A 420 -33.40 -0.47 11.72
CA ASP A 420 -33.89 -1.83 11.84
C ASP A 420 -34.88 -2.11 10.71
N ARG A 421 -34.51 -2.96 9.78
CA ARG A 421 -35.31 -3.27 8.60
C ARG A 421 -36.61 -4.07 8.92
N ALA A 422 -36.67 -4.70 10.09
CA ALA A 422 -37.87 -5.43 10.53
C ALA A 422 -38.94 -4.49 11.09
N THR A 423 -38.52 -3.43 11.80
CA THR A 423 -39.45 -2.48 12.47
C THR A 423 -39.56 -1.12 11.75
N GLY A 424 -38.51 -0.76 10.99
CA GLY A 424 -38.38 0.57 10.38
C GLY A 424 -37.85 1.62 11.36
N GLU A 425 -37.54 1.24 12.58
CA GLU A 425 -37.01 2.16 13.61
C GLU A 425 -35.54 2.53 13.36
N GLU A 426 -35.22 3.77 13.65
CA GLU A 426 -33.87 4.30 13.56
C GLU A 426 -33.17 4.22 14.91
N HIS A 427 -31.94 3.73 14.92
CA HIS A 427 -31.10 3.57 16.11
C HIS A 427 -29.78 4.24 15.89
N HIS A 428 -29.22 4.84 16.96
CA HIS A 428 -27.91 5.41 16.98
C HIS A 428 -27.00 4.67 17.98
N ILE A 429 -25.75 4.44 17.57
CA ILE A 429 -24.73 3.82 18.42
C ILE A 429 -23.57 4.80 18.56
N GLU A 430 -23.22 5.14 19.78
CA GLU A 430 -21.98 5.87 20.07
C GLU A 430 -20.79 4.92 19.98
N LEU A 431 -19.82 5.27 19.13
CA LEU A 431 -18.62 4.47 18.90
C LEU A 431 -17.52 5.33 18.25
N GLN A 432 -16.30 4.83 18.21
CA GLN A 432 -15.13 5.58 17.77
C GLN A 432 -14.51 5.01 16.49
N GLY A 433 -15.05 3.90 15.95
CA GLY A 433 -14.56 3.33 14.72
C GLY A 433 -15.57 2.45 13.99
N VAL A 434 -15.51 2.44 12.66
CA VAL A 434 -16.36 1.62 11.79
C VAL A 434 -15.49 0.88 10.79
N PHE A 435 -15.53 -0.45 10.84
CA PHE A 435 -14.84 -1.34 9.91
C PHE A 435 -15.82 -1.88 8.88
N VAL A 436 -15.62 -1.53 7.62
CA VAL A 436 -16.52 -1.93 6.52
C VAL A 436 -16.05 -3.23 5.91
N GLN A 437 -16.86 -4.30 6.05
CA GLN A 437 -16.53 -5.69 5.67
C GLN A 437 -17.65 -6.33 4.84
N ILE A 438 -18.08 -5.66 3.76
CA ILE A 438 -19.25 -6.06 2.94
C ILE A 438 -18.89 -6.68 1.59
N GLY A 439 -17.68 -7.24 1.49
CA GLY A 439 -17.22 -8.02 0.35
C GLY A 439 -16.36 -7.26 -0.65
N LEU A 440 -16.09 -7.92 -1.76
CA LEU A 440 -15.19 -7.48 -2.81
C LEU A 440 -15.95 -7.14 -4.09
N VAL A 441 -15.44 -6.17 -4.85
CA VAL A 441 -15.91 -5.81 -6.20
C VAL A 441 -14.75 -6.06 -7.17
N PRO A 442 -14.95 -6.89 -8.21
CA PRO A 442 -13.92 -7.09 -9.24
C PRO A 442 -13.57 -5.78 -9.94
N ASN A 443 -12.27 -5.56 -10.19
CA ASN A 443 -11.78 -4.37 -10.90
C ASN A 443 -11.85 -4.59 -12.41
N THR A 444 -13.05 -4.67 -12.97
CA THR A 444 -13.34 -5.10 -14.34
C THR A 444 -14.23 -4.13 -15.12
N GLU A 445 -14.59 -2.99 -14.56
CA GLU A 445 -15.48 -2.02 -15.19
C GLU A 445 -14.95 -1.52 -16.54
N TRP A 446 -13.63 -1.37 -16.64
CA TRP A 446 -12.92 -0.93 -17.85
C TRP A 446 -13.00 -1.92 -19.04
N LEU A 447 -13.50 -3.15 -18.79
CA LEU A 447 -13.66 -4.21 -19.75
C LEU A 447 -15.11 -4.30 -20.29
N GLU A 448 -15.99 -3.40 -19.90
CA GLU A 448 -17.38 -3.42 -20.32
C GLU A 448 -17.52 -3.41 -21.84
N GLY A 449 -18.33 -4.34 -22.37
CA GLY A 449 -18.54 -4.51 -23.80
C GLY A 449 -17.39 -5.19 -24.57
N THR A 450 -16.30 -5.60 -23.89
CA THR A 450 -15.16 -6.26 -24.52
C THR A 450 -14.98 -7.70 -24.06
N VAL A 451 -14.91 -7.91 -22.75
CA VAL A 451 -14.72 -9.23 -22.14
C VAL A 451 -15.99 -9.65 -21.41
N GLU A 452 -16.38 -10.90 -21.57
CA GLU A 452 -17.58 -11.46 -20.97
C GLU A 452 -17.42 -11.58 -19.45
N ARG A 453 -18.41 -11.06 -18.71
CA ARG A 453 -18.44 -11.04 -17.26
C ARG A 453 -19.77 -11.60 -16.75
N ASN A 454 -19.74 -12.23 -15.58
CA ASN A 454 -20.96 -12.66 -14.93
C ASN A 454 -21.73 -11.47 -14.27
N ARG A 455 -22.88 -11.76 -13.67
CA ARG A 455 -23.72 -10.74 -13.00
C ARG A 455 -23.04 -10.02 -11.82
N PHE A 456 -21.94 -10.55 -11.31
CA PHE A 456 -21.15 -9.95 -10.23
C PHE A 456 -19.96 -9.10 -10.74
N GLY A 457 -19.80 -9.01 -12.07
CA GLY A 457 -18.69 -8.32 -12.71
C GLY A 457 -17.42 -9.15 -12.84
N GLU A 458 -17.43 -10.42 -12.45
CA GLU A 458 -16.27 -11.30 -12.56
C GLU A 458 -16.09 -11.78 -14.01
N ILE A 459 -14.83 -11.80 -14.48
CA ILE A 459 -14.48 -12.30 -15.82
C ILE A 459 -14.73 -13.79 -15.87
N ILE A 460 -15.51 -14.25 -16.86
CA ILE A 460 -15.75 -15.67 -17.09
C ILE A 460 -14.54 -16.25 -17.80
N VAL A 461 -13.94 -17.30 -17.22
CA VAL A 461 -12.77 -17.99 -17.78
C VAL A 461 -12.96 -19.50 -17.80
N ASP A 462 -12.29 -20.13 -18.77
CA ASP A 462 -12.20 -21.58 -18.81
C ASP A 462 -11.08 -22.12 -17.87
N LYS A 463 -10.87 -23.43 -17.86
CA LYS A 463 -9.82 -24.09 -17.04
C LYS A 463 -8.38 -23.66 -17.40
N ARG A 464 -8.18 -22.99 -18.54
CA ARG A 464 -6.90 -22.46 -18.99
C ARG A 464 -6.76 -20.98 -18.73
N GLY A 465 -7.75 -20.35 -18.12
CA GLY A 465 -7.81 -18.93 -17.93
C GLY A 465 -8.15 -18.13 -19.19
N ALA A 466 -8.62 -18.79 -20.26
CA ALA A 466 -9.01 -18.12 -21.48
C ALA A 466 -10.37 -17.44 -21.32
N THR A 467 -10.48 -16.20 -21.82
CA THR A 467 -11.73 -15.45 -21.90
C THR A 467 -12.45 -15.74 -23.24
N ASN A 468 -13.59 -15.09 -23.46
CA ASN A 468 -14.29 -15.12 -24.74
C ASN A 468 -13.53 -14.38 -25.87
N VAL A 469 -12.50 -13.61 -25.56
CA VAL A 469 -11.69 -12.87 -26.53
C VAL A 469 -10.40 -13.62 -26.82
N GLU A 470 -10.17 -13.98 -28.06
CA GLU A 470 -8.98 -14.72 -28.49
C GLU A 470 -7.68 -13.98 -28.14
N GLY A 471 -6.72 -14.68 -27.53
CA GLY A 471 -5.44 -14.13 -27.07
C GLY A 471 -5.56 -13.34 -25.74
N VAL A 472 -6.75 -13.22 -25.18
CA VAL A 472 -6.99 -12.58 -23.89
C VAL A 472 -7.30 -13.62 -22.82
N PHE A 473 -6.51 -13.63 -21.77
CA PHE A 473 -6.62 -14.51 -20.62
C PHE A 473 -6.90 -13.68 -19.37
N ALA A 474 -7.40 -14.30 -18.31
CA ALA A 474 -7.57 -13.64 -17.02
C ALA A 474 -7.23 -14.58 -15.86
N ALA A 475 -6.83 -14.01 -14.73
CA ALA A 475 -6.41 -14.74 -13.54
C ALA A 475 -6.67 -13.94 -12.24
N GLY A 476 -6.79 -14.66 -11.14
CA GLY A 476 -6.94 -14.08 -9.81
C GLY A 476 -8.36 -13.61 -9.51
N ASP A 477 -8.48 -12.71 -8.53
CA ASP A 477 -9.74 -12.34 -7.89
C ASP A 477 -10.73 -11.62 -8.80
N CYS A 478 -10.28 -11.09 -9.94
CA CYS A 478 -11.15 -10.50 -10.95
C CYS A 478 -11.93 -11.52 -11.79
N THR A 479 -11.60 -12.81 -11.71
CA THR A 479 -12.26 -13.90 -12.43
C THR A 479 -13.38 -14.55 -11.63
N ASP A 480 -14.15 -15.43 -12.26
CA ASP A 480 -15.19 -16.26 -11.64
C ASP A 480 -14.62 -17.45 -10.83
N SER A 481 -13.36 -17.38 -10.41
CA SER A 481 -12.75 -18.34 -9.48
C SER A 481 -13.57 -18.46 -8.20
N ALA A 482 -13.85 -19.69 -7.78
CA ALA A 482 -14.71 -19.97 -6.62
C ALA A 482 -14.16 -19.38 -5.31
N TYR A 483 -12.84 -19.30 -5.17
CA TYR A 483 -12.19 -18.80 -3.97
C TYR A 483 -11.16 -17.71 -4.31
N LYS A 484 -11.14 -16.67 -3.46
CA LYS A 484 -10.26 -15.49 -3.62
C LYS A 484 -9.15 -15.60 -2.56
N GLN A 485 -8.07 -16.29 -2.91
CA GLN A 485 -6.92 -16.53 -2.04
C GLN A 485 -5.62 -16.28 -2.78
N ILE A 486 -4.57 -15.84 -2.08
CA ILE A 486 -3.27 -15.52 -2.66
C ILE A 486 -2.72 -16.69 -3.47
N ILE A 487 -2.71 -17.90 -2.88
CA ILE A 487 -2.17 -19.10 -3.52
C ILE A 487 -2.97 -19.51 -4.77
N ILE A 488 -4.29 -19.33 -4.75
CA ILE A 488 -5.17 -19.61 -5.89
C ILE A 488 -4.94 -18.59 -7.00
N SER A 489 -4.81 -17.31 -6.64
CA SER A 489 -4.49 -16.23 -7.57
C SER A 489 -3.15 -16.47 -8.26
N MET A 490 -2.11 -16.87 -7.54
CA MET A 490 -0.81 -17.23 -8.10
C MET A 490 -0.91 -18.44 -9.03
N GLY A 491 -1.61 -19.49 -8.62
CA GLY A 491 -1.82 -20.69 -9.46
C GLY A 491 -2.55 -20.38 -10.75
N SER A 492 -3.59 -19.54 -10.70
CA SER A 492 -4.32 -19.11 -11.89
C SER A 492 -3.47 -18.21 -12.80
N GLY A 493 -2.63 -17.34 -12.21
CA GLY A 493 -1.67 -16.52 -12.97
C GLY A 493 -0.67 -17.37 -13.75
N ALA A 494 -0.11 -18.41 -13.11
CA ALA A 494 0.77 -19.36 -13.78
C ALA A 494 0.05 -20.09 -14.90
N THR A 495 -1.20 -20.52 -14.68
CA THR A 495 -2.02 -21.20 -15.69
C THR A 495 -2.28 -20.30 -16.90
N ALA A 496 -2.67 -19.06 -16.67
CA ALA A 496 -2.91 -18.08 -17.73
C ALA A 496 -1.65 -17.81 -18.55
N ALA A 497 -0.48 -17.66 -17.91
CA ALA A 497 0.80 -17.43 -18.60
C ALA A 497 1.22 -18.63 -19.47
N LEU A 498 1.07 -19.85 -18.96
CA LEU A 498 1.36 -21.05 -19.74
C LEU A 498 0.41 -21.21 -20.91
N SER A 499 -0.86 -20.85 -20.73
CA SER A 499 -1.86 -20.86 -21.81
C SER A 499 -1.60 -19.79 -22.87
N ALA A 500 -1.17 -18.60 -22.46
CA ALA A 500 -0.74 -17.54 -23.38
C ALA A 500 0.49 -17.97 -24.17
N PHE A 501 1.46 -18.64 -23.56
CA PHE A 501 2.60 -19.20 -24.27
C PHE A 501 2.18 -20.28 -25.28
N ASP A 502 1.29 -21.21 -24.88
CA ASP A 502 0.73 -22.22 -25.79
C ASP A 502 0.02 -21.58 -27.00
N TYR A 503 -0.66 -20.44 -26.76
CA TYR A 503 -1.28 -19.67 -27.84
C TYR A 503 -0.23 -19.09 -28.81
N LEU A 504 0.80 -18.44 -28.27
CA LEU A 504 1.85 -17.77 -29.03
C LEU A 504 2.65 -18.72 -29.94
N ILE A 505 2.87 -19.95 -29.50
CA ILE A 505 3.62 -20.94 -30.34
C ILE A 505 2.78 -21.56 -31.46
N ARG A 506 1.47 -21.31 -31.46
CA ARG A 506 0.54 -21.85 -32.47
C ARG A 506 0.02 -20.81 -33.46
N HIS A 507 0.19 -19.53 -33.13
CA HIS A 507 -0.27 -18.41 -33.94
C HIS A 507 0.88 -17.42 -34.19
#